data_9b7d7e848865c397eadf85df3fe95851
#
_entry.id   9b7d7e848865c397eadf85df3fe95851
#
_cell.length_a   1.000
_cell.length_b   1.000
_cell.length_c   1.000
_cell.angle_alpha   90.00
_cell.angle_beta   90.00
_cell.angle_gamma   90.00
#
_symmetry.space_group_name_H-M   'P 1'
#
loop_
_entity.id
_entity.type
_entity.pdbx_description
1 polymer ?
#
loop_
_entity_poly.entity_id
_entity_poly.type
_entity_poly.pdbx_seq_one_letter_code
_entity_poly.pdbx_strand_id
1 'polypeptide(L)' 'MMKFNSDDITRLIRACRNYQDETGSEYMWEQYEKLIDKLEYYEEENNVE' A
#
# COMPACT_ATOMS: atom_id res chain seq x y z
N MET A 1 6.97 -8.35 18.85
CA MET A 1 5.88 -7.76 18.06
C MET A 1 6.35 -7.51 16.62
N MET A 2 5.56 -7.94 15.67
CA MET A 2 5.92 -7.77 14.26
C MET A 2 5.43 -6.44 13.74
N LYS A 3 6.32 -5.72 13.10
CA LYS A 3 5.98 -4.47 12.44
C LYS A 3 6.46 -4.53 11.01
N PHE A 4 5.80 -3.79 10.15
CA PHE A 4 6.26 -3.66 8.79
C PHE A 4 7.51 -2.80 8.74
N ASN A 5 8.47 -3.21 7.95
CA ASN A 5 9.64 -2.37 7.69
C ASN A 5 9.45 -1.71 6.32
N SER A 6 10.42 -0.90 5.92
CA SER A 6 10.32 -0.14 4.68
C SER A 6 10.17 -1.07 3.46
N ASP A 7 10.88 -2.17 3.45
CA ASP A 7 10.78 -3.12 2.35
C ASP A 7 9.39 -3.74 2.27
N ASP A 8 8.83 -4.07 3.43
CA ASP A 8 7.47 -4.63 3.48
C ASP A 8 6.47 -3.66 2.90
N ILE A 9 6.56 -2.40 3.31
CA ILE A 9 5.64 -1.37 2.84
C ILE A 9 5.78 -1.19 1.33
N THR A 10 7.01 -1.14 0.84
CA THR A 10 7.25 -0.99 -0.59
C THR A 10 6.62 -2.14 -1.37
N ARG A 11 6.78 -3.36 -0.88
CA ARG A 11 6.20 -4.53 -1.55
C ARG A 11 4.68 -4.48 -1.57
N LEU A 12 4.09 -4.07 -0.45
CA LEU A 12 2.63 -3.97 -0.37
C LEU A 12 2.10 -2.91 -1.32
N ILE A 13 2.74 -1.76 -1.36
CA ILE A 13 2.32 -0.68 -2.26
C ILE A 13 2.45 -1.14 -3.71
N ARG A 14 3.55 -1.81 -4.03
CA ARG A 14 3.77 -2.29 -5.39
C ARG A 14 2.70 -3.31 -5.79
N ALA A 15 2.35 -4.20 -4.89
CA ALA A 15 1.29 -5.17 -5.16
C ALA A 15 -0.04 -4.49 -5.40
N CYS A 16 -0.33 -3.46 -4.61
CA CYS A 16 -1.56 -2.69 -4.79
C CYS A 16 -1.58 -1.99 -6.15
N ARG A 17 -0.45 -1.41 -6.54
CA ARG A 17 -0.36 -0.75 -7.86
C ARG A 17 -0.56 -1.74 -9.00
N ASN A 18 0.02 -2.93 -8.87
CA ASN A 18 -0.14 -3.97 -9.88
C ASN A 18 -1.60 -4.36 -10.02
N TYR A 19 -2.29 -4.50 -8.89
CA TYR A 19 -3.70 -4.83 -8.94
C TYR A 19 -4.50 -3.71 -9.61
N GLN A 20 -4.18 -2.47 -9.28
CA GLN A 20 -4.87 -1.33 -9.89
C GLN A 20 -4.70 -1.31 -11.40
N ASP A 21 -3.51 -1.70 -11.88
CA ASP A 21 -3.27 -1.74 -13.31
C ASP A 21 -4.09 -2.80 -14.00
N GLU A 22 -4.36 -3.90 -13.32
CA GLU A 22 -5.03 -5.04 -13.93
C GLU A 22 -6.53 -5.05 -13.71
N THR A 23 -7.01 -4.43 -12.64
CA THR A 23 -8.43 -4.45 -12.36
C THR A 23 -9.18 -3.55 -13.33
N GLY A 24 -10.33 -4.02 -13.77
CA GLY A 24 -11.21 -3.18 -14.57
C GLY A 24 -12.26 -2.49 -13.73
N SER A 25 -12.17 -2.67 -12.40
CA SER A 25 -13.17 -2.13 -11.49
C SER A 25 -12.71 -0.81 -10.89
N GLU A 26 -13.43 0.25 -11.21
CA GLU A 26 -13.15 1.56 -10.64
C GLU A 26 -13.31 1.55 -9.14
N TYR A 27 -14.31 0.81 -8.65
CA TYR A 27 -14.53 0.67 -7.21
C TYR A 27 -13.31 0.07 -6.52
N MET A 28 -12.79 -1.03 -7.05
CA MET A 28 -11.64 -1.68 -6.46
C MET A 28 -10.39 -0.82 -6.57
N TRP A 29 -10.26 -0.11 -7.68
CA TRP A 29 -9.13 0.80 -7.86
C TRP A 29 -9.09 1.82 -6.72
N GLU A 30 -10.25 2.40 -6.41
CA GLU A 30 -10.33 3.40 -5.35
C GLU A 30 -10.05 2.80 -3.97
N GLN A 31 -10.53 1.58 -3.73
CA GLN A 31 -10.28 0.91 -2.46
C GLN A 31 -8.79 0.68 -2.24
N TYR A 32 -8.09 0.28 -3.29
CA TYR A 32 -6.66 0.04 -3.20
C TYR A 32 -5.87 1.34 -3.12
N GLU A 33 -6.38 2.40 -3.71
CA GLU A 33 -5.73 3.70 -3.59
C GLU A 33 -5.77 4.17 -2.13
N LYS A 34 -6.89 3.98 -1.46
CA LYS A 34 -6.99 4.31 -0.05
C LYS A 34 -6.06 3.47 0.80
N LEU A 35 -5.89 2.21 0.43
CA LEU A 35 -4.99 1.32 1.14
C LEU A 35 -3.54 1.80 0.99
N ILE A 36 -3.17 2.22 -0.21
CA ILE A 36 -1.84 2.74 -0.46
C ILE A 36 -1.58 3.97 0.41
N ASP A 37 -2.55 4.86 0.49
CA ASP A 37 -2.44 6.05 1.33
C ASP A 37 -2.19 5.66 2.79
N LYS A 38 -2.90 4.65 3.27
CA LYS A 38 -2.71 4.18 4.65
C LYS A 38 -1.32 3.60 4.86
N LEU A 39 -0.82 2.87 3.87
CA LEU A 39 0.52 2.28 3.97
C LEU A 39 1.59 3.37 4.00
N GLU A 40 1.43 4.39 3.17
CA GLU A 40 2.37 5.51 3.17
C GLU A 40 2.32 6.26 4.49
N TYR A 41 1.11 6.46 5.01
CA TYR A 41 0.95 7.11 6.30
C TYR A 41 1.58 6.30 7.42
N TYR A 42 1.40 4.98 7.37
CA TYR A 42 2.01 4.09 8.36
C TYR A 42 3.53 4.23 8.35
N GLU A 43 4.12 4.25 7.16
CA GLU A 43 5.56 4.38 7.03
C GLU A 43 6.04 5.69 7.62
N GLU A 44 5.33 6.76 7.34
CA GLU A 44 5.69 8.09 7.82
C GLU A 44 5.57 8.18 9.33
N GLU A 45 4.46 7.68 9.88
CA GLU A 45 4.18 7.77 11.32
C GLU A 45 5.10 6.91 12.15
N ASN A 46 5.48 5.76 11.62
CA ASN A 46 6.30 4.81 12.37
C ASN A 46 7.78 4.94 12.06
N ASN A 47 8.14 5.86 11.18
CA ASN A 47 9.53 6.11 10.84
C ASN A 47 10.25 4.82 10.48
N VAL A 48 9.65 4.04 9.61
CA VAL A 48 10.16 2.74 9.20
C VAL A 48 11.35 2.93 8.27
N GLU A 49 12.36 2.07 8.41
CA GLU A 49 13.52 2.18 7.54
C GLU A 49 13.91 0.89 6.91
#